data_220f88430989779c121d607f8fbf580c
#
_entry.id   220f88430989779c121d607f8fbf580c
#
_cell.length_a   1.000
_cell.length_b   1.000
_cell.length_c   1.000
_cell.angle_alpha   90.00
_cell.angle_beta   90.00
_cell.angle_gamma   90.00
#
_symmetry.space_group_name_H-M   'P 1'
#
loop_
_entity.id
_entity.type
_entity.pdbx_description
1 polymer ?
#
loop_
_entity_poly.entity_id
_entity_poly.type
_entity_poly.pdbx_seq_one_letter_code
_entity_poly.pdbx_strand_id
1 'polypeptide(L)'
;MKLIRQVPLKLVSTGQVVAAEVYGRLDMKDLRTAESSWQVYRPKSAEHGHWRWTDKIPSLGSGTNELYGLWHENECQGLIEVLMDRVSRSPATLGQPLVYINYIESAPWNQSISTSVLKYTGVGSILIAFAMLLSRDAGYNGAVVLHSLTTAESFYSQVIGMTDLGIDTNYDGLRYFEMSQPQSTSYLKKRGLI
;
A
#
# COMPACT_ATOMS: atom_id res chain seq x y z
N MET A 1 -17.73 3.11 5.14
CA MET A 1 -16.87 2.87 3.92
C MET A 1 -17.59 3.25 2.63
N LYS A 2 -16.86 3.69 1.59
CA LYS A 2 -17.34 3.92 0.22
C LYS A 2 -16.52 3.06 -0.74
N LEU A 3 -17.18 2.24 -1.59
CA LEU A 3 -16.51 1.48 -2.64
C LEU A 3 -15.86 2.43 -3.65
N ILE A 4 -14.57 2.23 -3.90
CA ILE A 4 -13.76 3.02 -4.84
C ILE A 4 -13.50 2.22 -6.10
N ARG A 5 -13.06 0.94 -5.96
CA ARG A 5 -12.65 0.12 -7.10
C ARG A 5 -12.74 -1.38 -6.77
N GLN A 6 -13.02 -2.18 -7.78
CA GLN A 6 -12.78 -3.63 -7.72
C GLN A 6 -11.43 -3.96 -8.32
N VAL A 7 -10.74 -4.95 -7.74
CA VAL A 7 -9.40 -5.39 -8.14
C VAL A 7 -9.30 -6.91 -8.09
N PRO A 8 -8.46 -7.53 -8.94
CA PRO A 8 -8.24 -8.98 -8.89
C PRO A 8 -7.36 -9.34 -7.69
N LEU A 9 -7.76 -10.36 -6.93
CA LEU A 9 -7.00 -10.93 -5.81
C LEU A 9 -6.87 -12.43 -6.00
N LYS A 10 -5.66 -12.99 -5.82
CA LYS A 10 -5.40 -14.41 -6.05
C LYS A 10 -5.42 -15.21 -4.76
N LEU A 11 -6.31 -16.18 -4.65
CA LEU A 11 -6.36 -17.21 -3.61
C LEU A 11 -5.15 -18.15 -3.74
N VAL A 12 -4.46 -18.42 -2.64
CA VAL A 12 -3.31 -19.36 -2.63
C VAL A 12 -3.77 -20.79 -2.76
N SER A 13 -4.85 -21.16 -2.05
CA SER A 13 -5.34 -22.54 -1.96
C SER A 13 -5.76 -23.15 -3.29
N THR A 14 -6.34 -22.34 -4.18
CA THR A 14 -6.88 -22.81 -5.47
C THR A 14 -6.19 -22.20 -6.68
N GLY A 15 -5.39 -21.14 -6.48
CA GLY A 15 -4.85 -20.33 -7.56
C GLY A 15 -5.88 -19.45 -8.29
N GLN A 16 -7.14 -19.51 -7.87
CA GLN A 16 -8.24 -18.75 -8.47
C GLN A 16 -8.08 -17.25 -8.22
N VAL A 17 -8.44 -16.45 -9.22
CA VAL A 17 -8.55 -14.99 -9.10
C VAL A 17 -10.00 -14.66 -8.75
N VAL A 18 -10.16 -13.90 -7.65
CA VAL A 18 -11.45 -13.42 -7.15
C VAL A 18 -11.51 -11.90 -7.23
N ALA A 19 -12.71 -11.33 -7.25
CA ALA A 19 -12.91 -9.88 -7.16
C ALA A 19 -12.82 -9.46 -5.70
N ALA A 20 -11.85 -8.60 -5.39
CA ALA A 20 -11.74 -7.91 -4.11
C ALA A 20 -12.10 -6.44 -4.28
N GLU A 21 -12.43 -5.77 -3.20
CA GLU A 21 -12.99 -4.43 -3.21
C GLU A 21 -12.09 -3.47 -2.43
N VAL A 22 -11.73 -2.35 -3.05
CA VAL A 22 -11.05 -1.26 -2.36
C VAL A 22 -12.07 -0.24 -1.90
N TYR A 23 -12.08 0.00 -0.59
CA TYR A 23 -12.92 1.01 0.04
C TYR A 23 -12.09 2.18 0.54
N GLY A 24 -12.65 3.39 0.40
CA GLY A 24 -12.19 4.61 1.06
C GLY A 24 -13.21 5.11 2.06
N ARG A 25 -12.90 6.25 2.70
CA ARG A 25 -13.71 6.83 3.77
C ARG A 25 -13.97 5.83 4.90
N LEU A 26 -12.87 5.18 5.32
CA LEU A 26 -12.90 4.26 6.45
C LEU A 26 -13.11 5.04 7.74
N ASP A 27 -13.96 4.53 8.60
CA ASP A 27 -14.18 5.10 9.92
C ASP A 27 -13.46 4.29 11.01
N MET A 28 -13.56 4.76 12.27
CA MET A 28 -12.95 4.10 13.42
C MET A 28 -13.47 2.67 13.63
N LYS A 29 -14.72 2.38 13.27
CA LYS A 29 -15.30 1.05 13.38
C LYS A 29 -14.68 0.09 12.37
N ASP A 30 -14.48 0.54 11.13
CA ASP A 30 -13.86 -0.24 10.07
C ASP A 30 -12.43 -0.65 10.48
N LEU A 31 -11.65 0.32 11.00
CA LEU A 31 -10.27 0.07 11.44
C LEU A 31 -10.18 -0.85 12.65
N ARG A 32 -11.04 -0.65 13.65
CA ARG A 32 -11.10 -1.55 14.82
C ARG A 32 -11.43 -2.98 14.41
N THR A 33 -12.33 -3.16 13.45
CA THR A 33 -12.67 -4.49 12.92
C THR A 33 -11.46 -5.14 12.27
N ALA A 34 -10.72 -4.42 11.41
CA ALA A 34 -9.49 -4.91 10.79
C ALA A 34 -8.42 -5.24 11.85
N GLU A 35 -8.12 -4.30 12.75
CA GLU A 35 -7.07 -4.48 13.78
C GLU A 35 -7.37 -5.64 14.74
N SER A 36 -8.60 -5.78 15.20
CA SER A 36 -8.96 -6.86 16.14
C SER A 36 -8.77 -8.24 15.52
N SER A 37 -9.05 -8.40 14.23
CA SER A 37 -8.80 -9.64 13.51
C SER A 37 -7.31 -9.88 13.25
N TRP A 38 -6.53 -8.82 12.97
CA TRP A 38 -5.10 -8.92 12.68
C TRP A 38 -4.24 -9.16 13.93
N GLN A 39 -4.63 -8.61 15.07
CA GLN A 39 -3.84 -8.63 16.31
C GLN A 39 -3.53 -10.07 16.78
N VAL A 40 -4.44 -11.01 16.55
CA VAL A 40 -4.28 -12.43 16.92
C VAL A 40 -3.17 -13.12 16.10
N TYR A 41 -2.98 -12.69 14.85
CA TYR A 41 -2.05 -13.32 13.90
C TYR A 41 -0.77 -12.51 13.66
N ARG A 42 -0.69 -11.27 14.18
CA ARG A 42 0.46 -10.40 13.95
C ARG A 42 1.68 -10.92 14.71
N PRO A 43 2.81 -11.22 14.02
CA PRO A 43 4.04 -11.63 14.68
C PRO A 43 4.56 -10.52 15.60
N LYS A 44 4.91 -10.84 16.85
CA LYS A 44 5.48 -9.87 17.80
C LYS A 44 6.83 -9.31 17.33
N SER A 45 7.55 -10.05 16.50
CA SER A 45 8.84 -9.67 15.91
C SER A 45 8.71 -8.84 14.63
N ALA A 46 7.50 -8.58 14.13
CA ALA A 46 7.35 -7.77 12.94
C ALA A 46 7.79 -6.33 13.20
N GLU A 47 8.59 -5.75 12.29
CA GLU A 47 9.11 -4.37 12.38
C GLU A 47 7.98 -3.35 12.58
N HIS A 48 6.84 -3.58 11.92
CA HIS A 48 5.61 -2.80 12.04
C HIS A 48 4.63 -3.34 13.11
N GLY A 49 5.05 -4.25 13.98
CA GLY A 49 4.19 -4.91 14.98
C GLY A 49 3.53 -3.95 15.99
N HIS A 50 4.12 -2.78 16.17
CA HIS A 50 3.60 -1.71 17.03
C HIS A 50 2.56 -0.81 16.34
N TRP A 51 2.33 -0.93 15.03
CA TRP A 51 1.39 -0.06 14.30
C TRP A 51 -0.05 -0.30 14.74
N ARG A 52 -0.75 0.82 14.95
CA ARG A 52 -2.20 0.86 15.21
C ARG A 52 -2.85 1.73 14.16
N TRP A 53 -3.68 1.13 13.33
CA TRP A 53 -4.39 1.85 12.27
C TRP A 53 -5.42 2.84 12.83
N THR A 54 -6.00 2.52 13.99
CA THR A 54 -6.91 3.43 14.70
C THR A 54 -6.23 4.73 15.14
N ASP A 55 -4.92 4.73 15.37
CA ASP A 55 -4.17 5.92 15.77
C ASP A 55 -3.86 6.85 14.56
N LYS A 56 -4.10 6.37 13.32
CA LYS A 56 -3.83 7.12 12.08
C LYS A 56 -4.99 8.02 11.66
N ILE A 57 -6.21 7.80 12.19
CA ILE A 57 -7.38 8.62 11.86
C ILE A 57 -7.19 10.11 12.16
N PRO A 58 -6.54 10.55 13.25
CA PRO A 58 -6.33 11.97 13.50
C PRO A 58 -5.54 12.68 12.39
N SER A 59 -4.66 11.97 11.68
CA SER A 59 -3.90 12.53 10.56
C SER A 59 -4.77 12.82 9.33
N LEU A 60 -5.92 12.15 9.19
CA LEU A 60 -6.86 12.33 8.07
C LEU A 60 -7.58 13.69 8.11
N GLY A 61 -7.57 14.39 9.24
CA GLY A 61 -8.17 15.72 9.37
C GLY A 61 -7.37 16.84 8.68
N SER A 62 -6.16 16.59 8.22
CA SER A 62 -5.30 17.59 7.54
C SER A 62 -5.69 17.88 6.09
N GLY A 63 -6.66 17.16 5.52
CA GLY A 63 -7.18 17.36 4.15
C GLY A 63 -6.36 16.75 3.03
N THR A 64 -5.14 16.27 3.30
CA THR A 64 -4.25 15.68 2.27
C THR A 64 -4.04 14.17 2.45
N ASN A 65 -4.39 13.64 3.61
CA ASN A 65 -4.23 12.23 3.95
C ASN A 65 -5.51 11.46 3.62
N GLU A 66 -5.37 10.37 2.90
CA GLU A 66 -6.46 9.48 2.54
C GLU A 66 -6.13 8.04 2.95
N LEU A 67 -7.13 7.35 3.52
CA LEU A 67 -7.02 5.98 4.00
C LEU A 67 -7.94 5.05 3.19
N TYR A 68 -7.35 3.97 2.70
CA TYR A 68 -8.04 2.94 1.93
C TYR A 68 -7.77 1.55 2.48
N GLY A 69 -8.69 0.65 2.21
CA GLY A 69 -8.50 -0.76 2.55
C GLY A 69 -9.00 -1.67 1.45
N LEU A 70 -8.37 -2.83 1.35
CA LEU A 70 -8.73 -3.92 0.47
C LEU A 70 -9.54 -4.96 1.24
N TRP A 71 -10.75 -5.26 0.79
CA TRP A 71 -11.64 -6.26 1.39
C TRP A 71 -11.97 -7.40 0.42
N HIS A 72 -12.14 -8.58 0.97
CA HIS A 72 -12.77 -9.71 0.31
C HIS A 72 -13.56 -10.52 1.34
N GLU A 73 -14.80 -10.89 1.02
CA GLU A 73 -15.71 -11.65 1.92
C GLU A 73 -15.86 -11.02 3.31
N ASN A 74 -16.04 -9.69 3.37
CA ASN A 74 -16.14 -8.89 4.60
C ASN A 74 -14.89 -8.90 5.51
N GLU A 75 -13.77 -9.40 5.04
CA GLU A 75 -12.51 -9.44 5.77
C GLU A 75 -11.49 -8.49 5.15
N CYS A 76 -10.84 -7.66 5.98
CA CYS A 76 -9.81 -6.73 5.52
C CYS A 76 -8.52 -7.49 5.18
N GLN A 77 -8.08 -7.38 3.94
CA GLN A 77 -6.87 -8.04 3.44
C GLN A 77 -5.64 -7.14 3.46
N GLY A 78 -5.83 -5.83 3.54
CA GLY A 78 -4.74 -4.86 3.64
C GLY A 78 -5.24 -3.43 3.75
N LEU A 79 -4.40 -2.55 4.28
CA LEU A 79 -4.66 -1.12 4.48
C LEU A 79 -3.53 -0.30 3.88
N ILE A 80 -3.87 0.90 3.38
CA ILE A 80 -2.92 1.85 2.83
C ILE A 80 -3.35 3.28 3.17
N GLU A 81 -2.42 4.08 3.69
CA GLU A 81 -2.56 5.53 3.86
C GLU A 81 -1.68 6.24 2.83
N VAL A 82 -2.25 7.22 2.16
CA VAL A 82 -1.56 8.02 1.15
C VAL A 82 -1.69 9.51 1.43
N LEU A 83 -0.68 10.28 0.99
CA LEU A 83 -0.68 11.74 0.99
C LEU A 83 -0.63 12.24 -0.44
N MET A 84 -1.46 13.26 -0.75
CA MET A 84 -1.62 13.79 -2.10
C MET A 84 -0.86 15.09 -2.34
N ASP A 85 -0.08 15.57 -1.36
CA ASP A 85 0.60 16.88 -1.36
C ASP A 85 2.13 16.80 -1.48
N ARG A 86 2.66 15.69 -2.00
CA ARG A 86 4.09 15.46 -2.11
C ARG A 86 4.58 15.62 -3.55
N VAL A 87 5.89 15.87 -3.66
CA VAL A 87 6.56 16.05 -4.96
C VAL A 87 7.77 15.13 -5.10
N SER A 88 8.10 14.81 -6.34
CA SER A 88 9.23 13.98 -6.71
C SER A 88 10.55 14.59 -6.30
N ARG A 89 11.49 13.75 -5.83
CA ARG A 89 12.89 14.06 -5.56
C ARG A 89 13.83 13.50 -6.63
N SER A 90 13.33 12.67 -7.53
CA SER A 90 14.12 12.15 -8.64
C SER A 90 14.59 13.27 -9.56
N PRO A 91 15.87 13.33 -9.94
CA PRO A 91 16.40 14.39 -10.82
C PRO A 91 15.61 14.55 -12.12
N ALA A 92 15.09 13.44 -12.67
CA ALA A 92 14.33 13.44 -13.93
C ALA A 92 12.91 14.04 -13.80
N THR A 93 12.35 14.08 -12.59
CA THR A 93 10.95 14.49 -12.34
C THR A 93 10.85 15.44 -11.14
N LEU A 94 11.94 16.09 -10.77
CA LEU A 94 12.03 16.94 -9.60
C LEU A 94 10.89 17.96 -9.53
N GLY A 95 10.21 18.03 -8.39
CA GLY A 95 9.11 18.96 -8.14
C GLY A 95 7.76 18.56 -8.78
N GLN A 96 7.68 17.50 -9.58
CA GLN A 96 6.41 17.03 -10.12
C GLN A 96 5.56 16.38 -9.02
N PRO A 97 4.23 16.59 -9.01
CA PRO A 97 3.35 16.02 -7.99
C PRO A 97 3.30 14.49 -8.10
N LEU A 98 3.18 13.84 -6.96
CA LEU A 98 3.05 12.39 -6.84
C LEU A 98 2.26 12.01 -5.59
N VAL A 99 1.85 10.74 -5.51
CA VAL A 99 1.23 10.17 -4.32
C VAL A 99 2.31 9.58 -3.42
N TYR A 100 2.37 10.02 -2.17
CA TYR A 100 3.23 9.42 -1.16
C TYR A 100 2.47 8.36 -0.37
N ILE A 101 2.99 7.14 -0.37
CA ILE A 101 2.47 6.03 0.44
C ILE A 101 3.10 6.14 1.82
N ASN A 102 2.31 6.61 2.80
CA ASN A 102 2.79 6.85 4.16
C ASN A 102 2.85 5.55 4.97
N TYR A 103 1.77 4.76 4.90
CA TYR A 103 1.70 3.45 5.53
C TYR A 103 1.03 2.46 4.59
N ILE A 104 1.54 1.24 4.58
CA ILE A 104 0.96 0.10 3.84
C ILE A 104 1.19 -1.18 4.65
N GLU A 105 0.13 -1.94 4.84
CA GLU A 105 0.20 -3.23 5.54
C GLU A 105 -0.76 -4.24 4.92
N SER A 106 -0.26 -5.44 4.65
CA SER A 106 -1.10 -6.60 4.33
C SER A 106 -1.54 -7.28 5.63
N ALA A 107 -2.73 -7.85 5.64
CA ALA A 107 -3.18 -8.66 6.77
C ALA A 107 -2.13 -9.74 7.11
N PRO A 108 -1.94 -10.09 8.39
CA PRO A 108 -0.87 -11.02 8.81
C PRO A 108 -0.88 -12.36 8.09
N TRP A 109 -2.06 -12.90 7.79
CA TRP A 109 -2.21 -14.14 7.02
C TRP A 109 -1.86 -14.02 5.52
N ASN A 110 -1.54 -12.82 5.04
CA ASN A 110 -1.07 -12.55 3.68
C ASN A 110 0.42 -12.15 3.64
N GLN A 111 1.14 -12.30 4.76
CA GLN A 111 2.56 -11.99 4.87
C GLN A 111 3.38 -13.29 4.92
N SER A 112 4.48 -13.35 4.17
CA SER A 112 5.36 -14.52 4.09
C SER A 112 6.09 -14.85 5.40
N ILE A 113 6.17 -13.88 6.32
CA ILE A 113 6.78 -14.06 7.67
C ILE A 113 5.81 -14.72 8.66
N SER A 114 4.53 -14.86 8.30
CA SER A 114 3.56 -15.59 9.11
C SER A 114 3.84 -17.09 9.05
N THR A 115 3.71 -17.77 10.18
CA THR A 115 3.81 -19.26 10.25
C THR A 115 2.59 -19.96 9.67
N SER A 116 1.54 -19.21 9.32
CA SER A 116 0.32 -19.72 8.69
C SER A 116 0.44 -19.82 7.17
N VAL A 117 -0.34 -20.72 6.57
CA VAL A 117 -0.48 -20.78 5.11
C VAL A 117 -1.09 -19.48 4.61
N LEU A 118 -0.44 -18.86 3.62
CA LEU A 118 -0.92 -17.61 3.01
C LEU A 118 -2.34 -17.80 2.45
N LYS A 119 -3.24 -16.86 2.75
CA LYS A 119 -4.61 -16.88 2.22
C LYS A 119 -4.66 -16.29 0.81
N TYR A 120 -4.04 -15.14 0.62
CA TYR A 120 -3.96 -14.46 -0.68
C TYR A 120 -2.52 -14.05 -1.00
N THR A 121 -2.19 -14.01 -2.29
CA THR A 121 -0.92 -13.47 -2.78
C THR A 121 -1.11 -12.11 -3.43
N GLY A 122 -0.06 -11.26 -3.34
CA GLY A 122 0.01 -10.01 -4.06
C GLY A 122 -0.78 -8.85 -3.46
N VAL A 123 -1.28 -8.96 -2.22
CA VAL A 123 -2.02 -7.90 -1.53
C VAL A 123 -1.25 -6.57 -1.54
N GLY A 124 0.03 -6.55 -1.09
CA GLY A 124 0.86 -5.35 -1.13
C GLY A 124 1.04 -4.79 -2.54
N SER A 125 1.24 -5.68 -3.53
CA SER A 125 1.34 -5.29 -4.94
C SER A 125 0.06 -4.64 -5.49
N ILE A 126 -1.11 -5.11 -5.06
CA ILE A 126 -2.41 -4.54 -5.43
C ILE A 126 -2.60 -3.17 -4.79
N LEU A 127 -2.26 -3.01 -3.52
CA LEU A 127 -2.36 -1.72 -2.83
C LEU A 127 -1.43 -0.66 -3.46
N ILE A 128 -0.21 -1.03 -3.87
CA ILE A 128 0.68 -0.13 -4.60
C ILE A 128 0.13 0.21 -5.99
N ALA A 129 -0.38 -0.79 -6.72
CA ALA A 129 -1.04 -0.55 -8.01
C ALA A 129 -2.25 0.40 -7.85
N PHE A 130 -3.01 0.24 -6.77
CA PHE A 130 -4.11 1.15 -6.44
C PHE A 130 -3.62 2.58 -6.20
N ALA A 131 -2.52 2.79 -5.46
CA ALA A 131 -1.91 4.12 -5.27
C ALA A 131 -1.46 4.73 -6.61
N MET A 132 -0.91 3.92 -7.55
CA MET A 132 -0.59 4.39 -8.90
C MET A 132 -1.84 4.82 -9.68
N LEU A 133 -2.96 4.10 -9.54
CA LEU A 133 -4.22 4.47 -10.16
C LEU A 133 -4.79 5.75 -9.56
N LEU A 134 -4.75 5.91 -8.23
CA LEU A 134 -5.11 7.18 -7.57
C LEU A 134 -4.27 8.36 -8.09
N SER A 135 -2.96 8.16 -8.21
CA SER A 135 -2.03 9.15 -8.77
C SER A 135 -2.42 9.55 -10.20
N ARG A 136 -2.86 8.59 -11.03
CA ARG A 136 -3.38 8.88 -12.38
C ARG A 136 -4.69 9.66 -12.35
N ASP A 137 -5.62 9.24 -11.50
CA ASP A 137 -6.94 9.89 -11.34
C ASP A 137 -6.79 11.34 -10.83
N ALA A 138 -5.74 11.61 -10.03
CA ALA A 138 -5.36 12.95 -9.57
C ALA A 138 -4.58 13.79 -10.61
N GLY A 139 -4.25 13.24 -11.79
CA GLY A 139 -3.43 13.92 -12.80
C GLY A 139 -1.92 13.87 -12.56
N TYR A 140 -1.44 13.06 -11.62
CA TYR A 140 -0.01 12.90 -11.29
C TYR A 140 0.65 11.77 -12.10
N ASN A 141 0.00 11.30 -13.17
CA ASN A 141 0.51 10.36 -14.15
C ASN A 141 0.94 8.98 -13.58
N GLY A 142 0.48 8.61 -12.40
CA GLY A 142 0.80 7.33 -11.77
C GLY A 142 2.10 7.33 -10.96
N ALA A 143 2.74 8.49 -10.78
CA ALA A 143 3.94 8.59 -9.95
C ALA A 143 3.60 8.35 -8.47
N VAL A 144 4.38 7.50 -7.82
CA VAL A 144 4.22 7.17 -6.40
C VAL A 144 5.58 7.08 -5.72
N VAL A 145 5.61 7.31 -4.41
CA VAL A 145 6.82 7.30 -3.59
C VAL A 145 6.53 6.76 -2.20
N LEU A 146 7.55 6.23 -1.54
CA LEU A 146 7.50 5.80 -0.15
C LEU A 146 8.87 5.78 0.52
N HIS A 147 8.88 5.73 1.85
CA HIS A 147 10.01 5.27 2.66
C HIS A 147 9.76 3.84 3.11
N SER A 148 10.76 2.99 2.93
CA SER A 148 10.65 1.56 3.20
C SER A 148 11.23 1.18 4.54
N LEU A 149 10.51 0.34 5.28
CA LEU A 149 11.10 -0.48 6.34
C LEU A 149 12.18 -1.41 5.73
N THR A 150 13.24 -1.71 6.47
CA THR A 150 14.37 -2.50 5.98
C THR A 150 13.94 -3.87 5.45
N THR A 151 13.01 -4.52 6.12
CA THR A 151 12.49 -5.84 5.73
C THR A 151 11.71 -5.85 4.41
N ALA A 152 11.27 -4.67 3.91
CA ALA A 152 10.47 -4.54 2.69
C ALA A 152 11.24 -3.96 1.49
N GLU A 153 12.51 -3.56 1.64
CA GLU A 153 13.30 -2.92 0.57
C GLU A 153 13.39 -3.76 -0.71
N SER A 154 13.64 -5.06 -0.57
CA SER A 154 13.70 -5.98 -1.71
C SER A 154 12.37 -6.14 -2.45
N PHE A 155 11.25 -6.03 -1.74
CA PHE A 155 9.94 -6.05 -2.35
C PHE A 155 9.73 -4.82 -3.25
N TYR A 156 10.08 -3.62 -2.79
CA TYR A 156 9.91 -2.40 -3.59
C TYR A 156 10.87 -2.35 -4.78
N SER A 157 12.13 -2.72 -4.60
CA SER A 157 13.12 -2.70 -5.69
C SER A 157 12.91 -3.83 -6.71
N GLN A 158 12.70 -5.07 -6.27
CA GLN A 158 12.73 -6.24 -7.14
C GLN A 158 11.35 -6.67 -7.63
N VAL A 159 10.30 -6.57 -6.78
CA VAL A 159 8.95 -7.04 -7.14
C VAL A 159 8.12 -5.92 -7.77
N ILE A 160 8.19 -4.73 -7.19
CA ILE A 160 7.46 -3.55 -7.68
C ILE A 160 8.25 -2.85 -8.80
N GLY A 161 9.58 -2.83 -8.71
CA GLY A 161 10.46 -2.18 -9.69
C GLY A 161 10.56 -0.67 -9.49
N MET A 162 10.48 -0.21 -8.23
CA MET A 162 10.71 1.19 -7.87
C MET A 162 12.21 1.54 -7.94
N THR A 163 12.52 2.77 -8.22
CA THR A 163 13.89 3.30 -8.19
C THR A 163 14.29 3.61 -6.75
N ASP A 164 15.39 3.03 -6.31
CA ASP A 164 16.03 3.32 -5.03
C ASP A 164 16.80 4.65 -5.13
N LEU A 165 16.42 5.64 -4.34
CA LEU A 165 17.09 6.94 -4.26
C LEU A 165 17.95 7.10 -3.00
N GLY A 166 18.19 6.01 -2.27
CA GLY A 166 19.08 5.96 -1.13
C GLY A 166 18.40 6.18 0.22
N ILE A 167 19.23 6.29 1.25
CA ILE A 167 18.80 6.50 2.63
C ILE A 167 18.44 7.97 2.86
N ASP A 168 17.28 8.21 3.46
CA ASP A 168 16.84 9.55 3.88
C ASP A 168 17.10 9.73 5.39
N THR A 169 18.14 10.46 5.73
CA THR A 169 18.51 10.75 7.13
C THR A 169 17.51 11.65 7.85
N ASN A 170 16.68 12.40 7.11
CA ASN A 170 15.60 13.21 7.67
C ASN A 170 14.32 12.39 7.93
N TYR A 171 14.33 11.09 7.58
CA TYR A 171 13.19 10.18 7.72
C TYR A 171 13.64 8.89 8.42
N ASP A 172 14.14 9.03 9.64
CA ASP A 172 14.60 7.93 10.51
C ASP A 172 15.59 6.96 9.85
N GLY A 173 16.34 7.42 8.82
CA GLY A 173 17.26 6.59 8.07
C GLY A 173 16.60 5.55 7.17
N LEU A 174 15.31 5.68 6.90
CA LEU A 174 14.59 4.80 5.98
C LEU A 174 15.02 5.05 4.53
N ARG A 175 14.96 4.01 3.72
CA ARG A 175 15.28 4.07 2.29
C ARG A 175 14.12 4.63 1.49
N TYR A 176 14.41 5.60 0.62
CA TYR A 176 13.43 6.28 -0.21
C TYR A 176 13.32 5.63 -1.59
N PHE A 177 12.12 5.20 -1.94
CA PHE A 177 11.81 4.59 -3.23
C PHE A 177 10.82 5.43 -4.01
N GLU A 178 11.08 5.64 -5.30
CA GLU A 178 10.21 6.40 -6.18
C GLU A 178 9.90 5.61 -7.46
N MET A 179 8.67 5.70 -7.94
CA MET A 179 8.23 5.15 -9.20
C MET A 179 7.76 6.25 -10.14
N SER A 180 8.45 6.38 -11.25
CA SER A 180 8.12 7.33 -12.31
C SER A 180 6.90 6.90 -13.13
N GLN A 181 6.33 7.85 -13.90
CA GLN A 181 5.23 7.58 -14.83
C GLN A 181 5.50 6.41 -15.80
N PRO A 182 6.67 6.30 -16.48
CA PRO A 182 6.92 5.17 -17.38
C PRO A 182 6.94 3.82 -16.66
N GLN A 183 7.56 3.75 -15.47
CA GLN A 183 7.61 2.55 -14.65
C GLN A 183 6.19 2.13 -14.20
N SER A 184 5.41 3.08 -13.67
CA SER A 184 4.02 2.85 -13.24
C SER A 184 3.15 2.38 -14.41
N THR A 185 3.25 3.02 -15.57
CA THR A 185 2.50 2.62 -16.77
C THR A 185 2.84 1.19 -17.19
N SER A 186 4.13 0.84 -17.22
CA SER A 186 4.59 -0.52 -17.54
C SER A 186 4.07 -1.53 -16.53
N TYR A 187 4.15 -1.21 -15.24
CA TYR A 187 3.67 -2.07 -14.15
C TYR A 187 2.17 -2.35 -14.23
N LEU A 188 1.36 -1.30 -14.43
CA LEU A 188 -0.10 -1.41 -14.52
C LEU A 188 -0.54 -2.19 -15.77
N LYS A 189 0.08 -1.95 -16.94
CA LYS A 189 -0.18 -2.71 -18.18
C LYS A 189 0.12 -4.20 -18.01
N LYS A 190 1.27 -4.54 -17.40
CA LYS A 190 1.68 -5.93 -17.15
C LYS A 190 0.69 -6.71 -16.29
N ARG A 191 -0.11 -5.99 -15.50
CA ARG A 191 -1.16 -6.54 -14.61
C ARG A 191 -2.58 -6.43 -15.18
N GLY A 192 -2.75 -5.87 -16.38
CA GLY A 192 -4.06 -5.68 -17.00
C GLY A 192 -4.96 -4.69 -16.27
N LEU A 193 -4.35 -3.67 -15.61
CA LEU A 193 -5.09 -2.67 -14.83
C LEU A 193 -5.34 -1.37 -15.61
N ILE A 194 -4.67 -1.21 -16.76
CA ILE A 194 -4.86 -0.15 -17.76
C ILE A 194 -4.59 -0.71 -19.15
#